data_8237b910d39a4d930c18805ad1f68b5c
#
_entry.id   8237b910d39a4d930c18805ad1f68b5c
#
_cell.length_a   1.000
_cell.length_b   1.000
_cell.length_c   1.000
_cell.angle_alpha   90.00
_cell.angle_beta   90.00
_cell.angle_gamma   90.00
#
_symmetry.space_group_name_H-M   'P 1'
#
loop_
_entity.id
_entity.type
_entity.pdbx_description
1 polymer ?
#
loop_
_entity_poly.entity_id
_entity_poly.type
_entity_poly.pdbx_seq_one_letter_code
_entity_poly.pdbx_strand_id
1 'polypeptide(L)'
;MYHFFVDRGQVNAGKVWIEGSDVNHIRNVLRMRPGEKLDVSDGSNTIYHCEIDRFEECQVVCEILSSEESYAEIPAQIYLFQGLPKADKMELIIQKAVELGVTAVIPMSTSRAVVKLDAKKEESKIKRWNGISESAAKQSGRTFIPQVEPVLSFKQAVERMQPLTHKLIPYELCENMDETRRLLYTIKPGESIGIMIGPEGGFDKDEISCALEHGIMPITLGRRILRTETAGMSVLSVLMFLLEQRTC
;
A
#
# COMPACT_ATOMS: atom_id res chain seq x y z
N MET A 1 -13.64 -4.83 -15.59
CA MET A 1 -12.75 -4.59 -16.74
C MET A 1 -11.32 -4.90 -16.30
N TYR A 2 -10.41 -5.29 -17.20
CA TYR A 2 -9.01 -5.50 -16.81
C TYR A 2 -8.33 -4.14 -16.64
N HIS A 3 -7.49 -3.99 -15.61
CA HIS A 3 -6.80 -2.75 -15.28
C HIS A 3 -5.29 -2.93 -15.39
N PHE A 4 -4.61 -1.97 -16.04
CA PHE A 4 -3.16 -1.96 -16.24
C PHE A 4 -2.56 -0.64 -15.82
N PHE A 5 -1.27 -0.65 -15.52
CA PHE A 5 -0.51 0.54 -15.17
C PHE A 5 0.52 0.85 -16.24
N VAL A 6 0.68 2.13 -16.55
CA VAL A 6 1.69 2.64 -17.48
C VAL A 6 2.41 3.86 -16.88
N ASP A 7 3.56 4.20 -17.41
CA ASP A 7 4.19 5.48 -17.09
C ASP A 7 3.50 6.62 -17.86
N ARG A 8 3.52 7.83 -17.30
CA ARG A 8 2.92 9.02 -17.94
C ARG A 8 3.41 9.26 -19.38
N GLY A 9 4.68 8.93 -19.66
CA GLY A 9 5.25 9.02 -21.00
C GLY A 9 4.62 8.08 -22.04
N GLN A 10 3.92 7.05 -21.59
CA GLN A 10 3.22 6.07 -22.43
C GLN A 10 1.78 6.49 -22.76
N VAL A 11 1.34 7.67 -22.30
CA VAL A 11 0.04 8.27 -22.64
C VAL A 11 0.27 9.51 -23.47
N ASN A 12 -0.09 9.50 -24.74
CA ASN A 12 0.11 10.63 -25.64
C ASN A 12 -0.89 10.61 -26.81
N ALA A 13 -1.25 11.76 -27.32
CA ALA A 13 -2.06 11.94 -28.53
C ALA A 13 -3.33 11.05 -28.62
N GLY A 14 -4.02 10.83 -27.49
CA GLY A 14 -5.23 10.01 -27.43
C GLY A 14 -4.98 8.50 -27.46
N LYS A 15 -3.73 8.07 -27.28
CA LYS A 15 -3.35 6.65 -27.23
C LYS A 15 -2.54 6.32 -25.97
N VAL A 16 -2.54 5.03 -25.64
CA VAL A 16 -1.72 4.43 -24.59
C VAL A 16 -0.89 3.32 -25.20
N TRP A 17 0.39 3.26 -24.83
CA TRP A 17 1.31 2.18 -25.18
C TRP A 17 1.62 1.35 -23.95
N ILE A 18 1.09 0.13 -23.87
CA ILE A 18 1.38 -0.82 -22.79
C ILE A 18 2.60 -1.65 -23.19
N GLU A 19 3.61 -1.67 -22.32
CA GLU A 19 4.90 -2.33 -22.57
C GLU A 19 5.22 -3.36 -21.46
N GLY A 20 6.33 -4.06 -21.62
CA GLY A 20 6.87 -4.98 -20.61
C GLY A 20 6.05 -6.26 -20.42
N SER A 21 5.92 -6.70 -19.17
CA SER A 21 5.27 -7.98 -18.83
C SER A 21 3.78 -8.01 -19.17
N ASP A 22 3.12 -6.85 -19.15
CA ASP A 22 1.68 -6.76 -19.41
C ASP A 22 1.33 -7.07 -20.86
N VAL A 23 2.26 -6.87 -21.82
CA VAL A 23 2.07 -7.30 -23.22
C VAL A 23 1.82 -8.80 -23.32
N ASN A 24 2.67 -9.59 -22.64
CA ASN A 24 2.48 -11.05 -22.60
C ASN A 24 1.20 -11.44 -21.85
N HIS A 25 0.89 -10.73 -20.77
CA HIS A 25 -0.32 -10.98 -20.00
C HIS A 25 -1.59 -10.76 -20.84
N ILE A 26 -1.69 -9.62 -21.51
CA ILE A 26 -2.82 -9.26 -22.38
C ILE A 26 -2.96 -10.26 -23.53
N ARG A 27 -1.84 -10.52 -24.24
CA ARG A 27 -1.85 -11.34 -25.48
C ARG A 27 -2.07 -12.83 -25.21
N ASN A 28 -1.33 -13.40 -24.26
CA ASN A 28 -1.21 -14.84 -24.10
C ASN A 28 -1.99 -15.40 -22.91
N VAL A 29 -2.11 -14.66 -21.81
CA VAL A 29 -2.85 -15.10 -20.60
C VAL A 29 -4.32 -14.75 -20.73
N LEU A 30 -4.63 -13.48 -20.94
CA LEU A 30 -6.00 -13.01 -21.13
C LEU A 30 -6.53 -13.26 -22.54
N ARG A 31 -5.65 -13.46 -23.52
CA ARG A 31 -5.97 -13.71 -24.94
C ARG A 31 -6.86 -12.65 -25.55
N MET A 32 -6.66 -11.40 -25.12
CA MET A 32 -7.42 -10.27 -25.64
C MET A 32 -7.10 -9.99 -27.10
N ARG A 33 -8.07 -9.37 -27.79
CA ARG A 33 -8.01 -9.09 -29.24
C ARG A 33 -8.20 -7.59 -29.48
N PRO A 34 -7.79 -7.07 -30.66
CA PRO A 34 -8.18 -5.73 -31.08
C PRO A 34 -9.70 -5.53 -31.00
N GLY A 35 -10.12 -4.35 -30.53
CA GLY A 35 -11.53 -4.01 -30.25
C GLY A 35 -11.99 -4.35 -28.83
N GLU A 36 -11.21 -5.07 -28.02
CA GLU A 36 -11.56 -5.32 -26.62
C GLU A 36 -11.13 -4.18 -25.72
N LYS A 37 -11.92 -3.94 -24.67
CA LYS A 37 -11.76 -2.79 -23.76
C LYS A 37 -10.99 -3.16 -22.50
N LEU A 38 -10.20 -2.21 -22.02
CA LEU A 38 -9.44 -2.29 -20.77
C LEU A 38 -9.30 -0.91 -20.15
N ASP A 39 -8.98 -0.87 -18.87
CA ASP A 39 -8.69 0.36 -18.14
C ASP A 39 -7.19 0.50 -17.94
N VAL A 40 -6.70 1.74 -17.99
CA VAL A 40 -5.29 2.07 -17.77
C VAL A 40 -5.19 3.25 -16.80
N SER A 41 -4.22 3.19 -15.89
CA SER A 41 -3.82 4.31 -15.03
C SER A 41 -2.34 4.62 -15.18
N ASP A 42 -1.98 5.90 -15.12
CA ASP A 42 -0.62 6.42 -15.24
C ASP A 42 -0.06 6.99 -13.92
N GLY A 43 -0.71 6.67 -12.81
CA GLY A 43 -0.36 7.17 -11.48
C GLY A 43 -0.82 8.60 -11.20
N SER A 44 -1.60 9.22 -12.09
CA SER A 44 -2.10 10.61 -11.95
C SER A 44 -3.52 10.73 -11.40
N ASN A 45 -4.03 9.72 -10.72
CA ASN A 45 -5.43 9.66 -10.27
C ASN A 45 -6.45 9.71 -11.42
N THR A 46 -6.03 9.36 -12.64
CA THR A 46 -6.87 9.30 -13.84
C THR A 46 -6.98 7.85 -14.29
N ILE A 47 -8.20 7.45 -14.65
CA ILE A 47 -8.48 6.18 -15.33
C ILE A 47 -8.79 6.50 -16.80
N TYR A 48 -8.06 5.88 -17.69
CA TYR A 48 -8.29 5.91 -19.13
C TYR A 48 -9.04 4.65 -19.54
N HIS A 49 -10.25 4.80 -20.08
CA HIS A 49 -11.00 3.72 -20.69
C HIS A 49 -10.52 3.55 -22.13
N CYS A 50 -9.89 2.45 -22.40
CA CYS A 50 -9.20 2.21 -23.66
C CYS A 50 -9.77 1.02 -24.41
N GLU A 51 -9.56 1.02 -25.74
CA GLU A 51 -9.82 -0.09 -26.62
C GLU A 51 -8.51 -0.49 -27.30
N ILE A 52 -8.23 -1.80 -27.39
CA ILE A 52 -7.02 -2.30 -28.07
C ILE A 52 -7.13 -2.01 -29.56
N ASP A 53 -6.26 -1.15 -30.08
CA ASP A 53 -6.14 -0.85 -31.51
C ASP A 53 -5.37 -2.01 -32.21
N ARG A 54 -4.15 -2.30 -31.75
CA ARG A 54 -3.31 -3.35 -32.35
C ARG A 54 -2.26 -3.86 -31.37
N PHE A 55 -1.69 -5.00 -31.75
CA PHE A 55 -0.53 -5.60 -31.08
C PHE A 55 0.71 -5.36 -31.96
N GLU A 56 1.74 -4.77 -31.39
CA GLU A 56 3.08 -4.66 -31.95
C GLU A 56 4.03 -5.67 -31.27
N GLU A 57 5.25 -5.79 -31.73
CA GLU A 57 6.19 -6.82 -31.24
C GLU A 57 6.38 -6.77 -29.73
N CYS A 58 6.63 -5.57 -29.17
CA CYS A 58 6.94 -5.35 -27.76
C CYS A 58 5.91 -4.49 -27.01
N GLN A 59 4.80 -4.13 -27.64
CA GLN A 59 3.80 -3.27 -27.02
C GLN A 59 2.37 -3.57 -27.49
N VAL A 60 1.40 -3.16 -26.66
CA VAL A 60 -0.02 -3.12 -27.02
C VAL A 60 -0.41 -1.66 -27.17
N VAL A 61 -0.91 -1.29 -28.34
CA VAL A 61 -1.38 0.06 -28.62
C VAL A 61 -2.87 0.10 -28.38
N CYS A 62 -3.30 1.03 -27.52
CA CYS A 62 -4.72 1.23 -27.18
C CYS A 62 -5.15 2.65 -27.54
N GLU A 63 -6.37 2.82 -28.01
CA GLU A 63 -7.01 4.11 -28.22
C GLU A 63 -7.79 4.49 -26.97
N ILE A 64 -7.65 5.74 -26.51
CA ILE A 64 -8.40 6.28 -25.37
C ILE A 64 -9.79 6.64 -25.84
N LEU A 65 -10.80 5.97 -25.34
CA LEU A 65 -12.22 6.26 -25.62
C LEU A 65 -12.75 7.39 -24.74
N SER A 66 -12.35 7.37 -23.47
CA SER A 66 -12.68 8.40 -22.47
C SER A 66 -11.71 8.36 -21.30
N SER A 67 -11.72 9.37 -20.47
CA SER A 67 -11.00 9.40 -19.21
C SER A 67 -11.86 10.00 -18.11
N GLU A 68 -11.63 9.54 -16.89
CA GLU A 68 -12.30 10.06 -15.70
C GLU A 68 -11.32 10.21 -14.53
N GLU A 69 -11.63 11.12 -13.60
CA GLU A 69 -10.92 11.20 -12.33
C GLU A 69 -11.36 10.07 -11.43
N SER A 70 -10.38 9.37 -10.85
CA SER A 70 -10.65 8.27 -9.93
C SER A 70 -10.83 8.78 -8.50
N TYR A 71 -11.77 8.19 -7.80
CA TYR A 71 -11.98 8.37 -6.36
C TYR A 71 -11.56 7.14 -5.55
N ALA A 72 -10.78 6.24 -6.15
CA ALA A 72 -10.32 5.02 -5.49
C ALA A 72 -9.21 5.26 -4.45
N GLU A 73 -8.59 6.45 -4.47
CA GLU A 73 -7.51 6.76 -3.55
C GLU A 73 -8.03 7.48 -2.30
N ILE A 74 -7.55 7.04 -1.13
CA ILE A 74 -7.80 7.75 0.13
C ILE A 74 -7.14 9.13 0.03
N PRO A 75 -7.83 10.22 0.38
CA PRO A 75 -7.26 11.57 0.30
C PRO A 75 -6.27 11.86 1.44
N ALA A 76 -5.36 10.93 1.72
CA ALA A 76 -4.29 11.02 2.72
C ALA A 76 -3.16 10.07 2.35
N GLN A 77 -1.96 10.32 2.85
CA GLN A 77 -0.82 9.44 2.63
C GLN A 77 -0.64 8.50 3.82
N ILE A 78 -0.90 7.23 3.66
CA ILE A 78 -0.82 6.23 4.73
C ILE A 78 0.38 5.32 4.52
N TYR A 79 1.31 5.29 5.47
CA TYR A 79 2.53 4.50 5.47
C TYR A 79 2.45 3.41 6.53
N LEU A 80 2.48 2.14 6.12
CA LEU A 80 2.47 1.01 7.03
C LEU A 80 3.90 0.53 7.31
N PHE A 81 4.41 0.80 8.50
CA PHE A 81 5.67 0.26 9.00
C PHE A 81 5.42 -1.09 9.67
N GLN A 82 5.75 -2.17 8.96
CA GLN A 82 5.38 -3.53 9.36
C GLN A 82 6.60 -4.31 9.85
N GLY A 83 6.62 -4.69 11.12
CA GLY A 83 7.59 -5.64 11.66
C GLY A 83 7.54 -6.96 10.91
N LEU A 84 8.70 -7.49 10.49
CA LEU A 84 8.81 -8.71 9.71
C LEU A 84 8.12 -9.90 10.40
N PRO A 85 7.00 -10.39 9.87
CA PRO A 85 6.28 -11.53 10.45
C PRO A 85 6.90 -12.86 10.01
N LYS A 86 6.51 -13.94 10.67
CA LYS A 86 6.89 -15.31 10.28
C LYS A 86 6.14 -15.75 9.02
N ALA A 87 6.74 -16.67 8.30
CA ALA A 87 6.18 -17.32 7.11
C ALA A 87 5.74 -16.32 6.02
N ASP A 88 4.63 -16.60 5.36
CA ASP A 88 4.14 -15.81 4.23
C ASP A 88 3.10 -14.74 4.61
N LYS A 89 2.99 -14.43 5.92
CA LYS A 89 2.03 -13.43 6.40
C LYS A 89 2.27 -12.04 5.83
N MET A 90 3.52 -11.69 5.52
CA MET A 90 3.85 -10.41 4.89
C MET A 90 3.13 -10.24 3.55
N GLU A 91 2.94 -11.31 2.80
CA GLU A 91 2.23 -11.28 1.52
C GLU A 91 0.75 -10.92 1.69
N LEU A 92 0.10 -11.54 2.68
CA LEU A 92 -1.28 -11.20 3.05
C LEU A 92 -1.40 -9.75 3.56
N ILE A 93 -0.45 -9.31 4.39
CA ILE A 93 -0.43 -7.94 4.93
C ILE A 93 -0.34 -6.93 3.78
N ILE A 94 0.60 -7.13 2.84
CA ILE A 94 0.77 -6.24 1.70
C ILE A 94 -0.49 -6.21 0.84
N GLN A 95 -1.01 -7.39 0.47
CA GLN A 95 -2.24 -7.48 -0.32
C GLN A 95 -3.37 -6.67 0.33
N LYS A 96 -3.65 -6.90 1.61
CA LYS A 96 -4.74 -6.23 2.30
C LYS A 96 -4.46 -4.76 2.61
N ALA A 97 -3.22 -4.37 2.86
CA ALA A 97 -2.85 -2.97 3.02
C ALA A 97 -3.08 -2.17 1.72
N VAL A 98 -2.76 -2.76 0.57
CA VAL A 98 -3.01 -2.16 -0.75
C VAL A 98 -4.51 -2.01 -0.99
N GLU A 99 -5.31 -3.05 -0.77
CA GLU A 99 -6.77 -3.00 -0.88
C GLU A 99 -7.39 -1.93 0.04
N LEU A 100 -6.79 -1.67 1.21
CA LEU A 100 -7.23 -0.71 2.22
C LEU A 100 -6.60 0.68 2.06
N GLY A 101 -5.99 0.98 0.92
CA GLY A 101 -5.59 2.34 0.55
C GLY A 101 -4.22 2.80 1.06
N VAL A 102 -3.31 1.89 1.46
CA VAL A 102 -1.95 2.27 1.85
C VAL A 102 -1.20 2.95 0.70
N THR A 103 -0.35 3.94 1.03
CA THR A 103 0.53 4.61 0.06
C THR A 103 1.83 3.81 -0.14
N ALA A 104 2.39 3.27 0.93
CA ALA A 104 3.56 2.40 0.88
C ALA A 104 3.60 1.47 2.10
N VAL A 105 4.25 0.31 1.94
CA VAL A 105 4.56 -0.62 3.02
C VAL A 105 6.06 -0.60 3.26
N ILE A 106 6.46 -0.34 4.49
CA ILE A 106 7.85 -0.28 4.93
C ILE A 106 8.12 -1.46 5.88
N PRO A 107 8.71 -2.56 5.39
CA PRO A 107 9.10 -3.66 6.26
C PRO A 107 10.17 -3.20 7.25
N MET A 108 10.09 -3.64 8.51
CA MET A 108 11.10 -3.29 9.50
C MET A 108 11.56 -4.49 10.32
N SER A 109 12.85 -4.49 10.64
CA SER A 109 13.46 -5.44 11.55
C SER A 109 13.36 -4.89 12.97
N THR A 110 12.75 -5.66 13.87
CA THR A 110 12.57 -5.34 15.29
C THR A 110 13.28 -6.37 16.18
N SER A 111 13.49 -6.05 17.43
CA SER A 111 14.19 -6.90 18.39
C SER A 111 13.55 -8.28 18.54
N ARG A 112 12.23 -8.34 18.48
CA ARG A 112 11.46 -9.59 18.61
C ARG A 112 11.08 -10.25 17.29
N ALA A 113 11.56 -9.72 16.16
CA ALA A 113 11.38 -10.36 14.86
C ALA A 113 12.27 -11.62 14.79
N VAL A 114 11.65 -12.76 14.53
CA VAL A 114 12.39 -14.04 14.35
C VAL A 114 13.03 -14.12 12.96
N VAL A 115 12.42 -13.46 11.99
CA VAL A 115 12.90 -13.44 10.60
C VAL A 115 14.05 -12.45 10.47
N LYS A 116 15.19 -12.96 9.99
CA LYS A 116 16.36 -12.17 9.60
C LYS A 116 16.63 -12.39 8.13
N LEU A 117 16.70 -11.31 7.38
CA LEU A 117 16.99 -11.35 5.94
C LEU A 117 18.43 -10.90 5.71
N ASP A 118 19.19 -11.70 4.96
CA ASP A 118 20.43 -11.23 4.34
C ASP A 118 20.08 -10.41 3.07
N ALA A 119 21.04 -9.63 2.57
CA ALA A 119 20.81 -8.71 1.45
C ALA A 119 20.20 -9.39 0.21
N LYS A 120 20.65 -10.62 -0.13
CA LYS A 120 20.15 -11.36 -1.29
C LYS A 120 18.70 -11.84 -1.09
N LYS A 121 18.36 -12.29 0.11
CA LYS A 121 16.99 -12.70 0.45
C LYS A 121 16.07 -11.49 0.52
N GLU A 122 16.55 -10.37 1.04
CA GLU A 122 15.81 -9.12 1.09
C GLU A 122 15.43 -8.66 -0.33
N GLU A 123 16.39 -8.54 -1.24
CA GLU A 123 16.15 -8.16 -2.63
C GLU A 123 15.09 -9.05 -3.30
N SER A 124 15.23 -10.38 -3.15
CA SER A 124 14.27 -11.33 -3.68
C SER A 124 12.87 -11.18 -3.09
N LYS A 125 12.78 -10.97 -1.76
CA LYS A 125 11.50 -10.75 -1.08
C LYS A 125 10.85 -9.43 -1.48
N ILE A 126 11.61 -8.33 -1.53
CA ILE A 126 11.09 -7.02 -1.96
C ILE A 126 10.54 -7.09 -3.38
N LYS A 127 11.27 -7.72 -4.32
CA LYS A 127 10.77 -7.94 -5.67
C LYS A 127 9.44 -8.70 -5.70
N ARG A 128 9.35 -9.80 -4.93
CA ARG A 128 8.12 -10.60 -4.82
C ARG A 128 6.97 -9.79 -4.20
N TRP A 129 7.24 -9.03 -3.15
CA TRP A 129 6.26 -8.22 -2.45
C TRP A 129 5.72 -7.08 -3.30
N ASN A 130 6.57 -6.43 -4.12
CA ASN A 130 6.11 -5.44 -5.09
C ASN A 130 5.21 -6.06 -6.17
N GLY A 131 5.48 -7.29 -6.63
CA GLY A 131 4.57 -8.01 -7.52
C GLY A 131 3.20 -8.32 -6.90
N ILE A 132 3.15 -8.58 -5.58
CA ILE A 132 1.89 -8.75 -4.84
C ILE A 132 1.15 -7.43 -4.72
N SER A 133 1.86 -6.33 -4.42
CA SER A 133 1.30 -4.99 -4.38
C SER A 133 0.68 -4.61 -5.72
N GLU A 134 1.39 -4.82 -6.82
CA GLU A 134 0.89 -4.57 -8.18
C GLU A 134 -0.39 -5.37 -8.48
N SER A 135 -0.38 -6.67 -8.17
CA SER A 135 -1.55 -7.53 -8.39
C SER A 135 -2.76 -7.07 -7.56
N ALA A 136 -2.53 -6.67 -6.32
CA ALA A 136 -3.57 -6.16 -5.43
C ALA A 136 -4.11 -4.80 -5.92
N ALA A 137 -3.23 -3.90 -6.38
CA ALA A 137 -3.61 -2.60 -6.92
C ALA A 137 -4.48 -2.75 -8.19
N LYS A 138 -4.09 -3.63 -9.11
CA LYS A 138 -4.88 -3.96 -10.30
C LYS A 138 -6.27 -4.49 -9.94
N GLN A 139 -6.35 -5.40 -8.96
CA GLN A 139 -7.61 -6.02 -8.54
C GLN A 139 -8.53 -5.05 -7.79
N SER A 140 -7.97 -4.17 -6.96
CA SER A 140 -8.75 -3.21 -6.16
C SER A 140 -9.07 -1.89 -6.89
N GLY A 141 -8.66 -1.74 -8.15
CA GLY A 141 -8.94 -0.55 -8.97
C GLY A 141 -8.18 0.70 -8.49
N ARG A 142 -7.02 0.52 -7.84
CA ARG A 142 -6.13 1.62 -7.45
C ARG A 142 -5.59 2.34 -8.68
N THR A 143 -5.24 3.60 -8.56
CA THR A 143 -4.68 4.39 -9.67
C THR A 143 -3.16 4.41 -9.69
N PHE A 144 -2.52 3.95 -8.62
CA PHE A 144 -1.07 3.75 -8.55
C PHE A 144 -0.74 2.45 -7.80
N ILE A 145 0.49 1.99 -7.95
CA ILE A 145 1.01 0.79 -7.28
C ILE A 145 1.75 1.22 -6.02
N PRO A 146 1.22 0.93 -4.80
CA PRO A 146 1.93 1.18 -3.55
C PRO A 146 3.26 0.43 -3.52
N GLN A 147 4.35 1.12 -3.20
CA GLN A 147 5.67 0.50 -3.14
C GLN A 147 5.88 -0.24 -1.83
N VAL A 148 6.51 -1.41 -1.92
CA VAL A 148 7.12 -2.05 -0.77
C VAL A 148 8.58 -1.63 -0.72
N GLU A 149 8.91 -0.79 0.26
CA GLU A 149 10.26 -0.21 0.43
C GLU A 149 11.28 -1.25 0.94
N PRO A 150 12.59 -1.00 0.88
CA PRO A 150 13.61 -1.82 1.52
C PRO A 150 13.37 -1.97 3.02
N VAL A 151 13.91 -3.05 3.61
CA VAL A 151 13.76 -3.31 5.04
C VAL A 151 14.56 -2.30 5.86
N LEU A 152 13.89 -1.60 6.77
CA LEU A 152 14.52 -0.69 7.71
C LEU A 152 14.79 -1.38 9.06
N SER A 153 15.83 -0.95 9.77
CA SER A 153 15.91 -1.20 11.21
C SER A 153 14.82 -0.41 11.94
N PHE A 154 14.47 -0.82 13.16
CA PHE A 154 13.49 -0.08 13.97
C PHE A 154 13.86 1.41 14.11
N LYS A 155 15.13 1.71 14.38
CA LYS A 155 15.62 3.09 14.50
C LYS A 155 15.43 3.90 13.21
N GLN A 156 15.80 3.32 12.06
CA GLN A 156 15.58 3.97 10.77
C GLN A 156 14.09 4.17 10.48
N ALA A 157 13.23 3.21 10.88
CA ALA A 157 11.79 3.36 10.74
C ALA A 157 11.24 4.51 11.58
N VAL A 158 11.71 4.68 12.83
CA VAL A 158 11.38 5.84 13.68
C VAL A 158 11.82 7.14 13.03
N GLU A 159 13.04 7.21 12.49
CA GLU A 159 13.56 8.39 11.79
C GLU A 159 12.73 8.69 10.52
N ARG A 160 12.36 7.67 9.74
CA ARG A 160 11.54 7.79 8.53
C ARG A 160 10.12 8.30 8.82
N MET A 161 9.60 8.04 10.03
CA MET A 161 8.30 8.56 10.48
C MET A 161 8.33 10.04 10.90
N GLN A 162 9.49 10.63 11.21
CA GLN A 162 9.55 11.98 11.79
C GLN A 162 8.85 13.06 10.96
N PRO A 163 8.98 13.11 9.62
CA PRO A 163 8.31 14.14 8.82
C PRO A 163 6.79 13.93 8.68
N LEU A 164 6.24 12.78 9.11
CA LEU A 164 4.82 12.50 8.97
C LEU A 164 3.99 13.28 10.00
N THR A 165 2.80 13.72 9.59
CA THR A 165 1.90 14.51 10.42
C THR A 165 1.40 13.72 11.62
N HIS A 166 0.94 12.49 11.39
CA HIS A 166 0.47 11.59 12.43
C HIS A 166 1.35 10.34 12.47
N LYS A 167 1.74 9.95 13.67
CA LYS A 167 2.61 8.79 13.93
C LYS A 167 1.96 7.93 14.99
N LEU A 168 1.54 6.73 14.61
CA LEU A 168 0.71 5.85 15.43
C LEU A 168 1.40 4.51 15.68
N ILE A 169 1.31 4.01 16.91
CA ILE A 169 1.78 2.68 17.28
C ILE A 169 0.70 1.98 18.12
N PRO A 170 0.00 0.97 17.58
CA PRO A 170 -0.85 0.11 18.39
C PRO A 170 -0.05 -0.59 19.48
N TYR A 171 -0.43 -0.36 20.72
CA TYR A 171 0.27 -0.90 21.87
C TYR A 171 -0.71 -1.52 22.89
N GLU A 172 -0.43 -2.77 23.28
CA GLU A 172 -1.35 -3.57 24.11
C GLU A 172 -1.62 -3.01 25.51
N LEU A 173 -0.68 -2.22 26.05
CA LEU A 173 -0.85 -1.55 27.34
C LEU A 173 -1.55 -0.17 27.24
N CYS A 174 -1.93 0.26 26.04
CA CYS A 174 -2.74 1.45 25.87
C CYS A 174 -4.22 1.07 25.99
N GLU A 175 -4.88 1.49 27.05
CA GLU A 175 -6.26 1.10 27.36
C GLU A 175 -7.30 2.18 27.01
N ASN A 176 -6.88 3.43 26.79
CA ASN A 176 -7.78 4.56 26.58
C ASN A 176 -8.31 4.62 25.14
N MET A 177 -9.45 3.97 24.93
CA MET A 177 -10.12 3.97 23.61
C MET A 177 -10.65 5.36 23.22
N ASP A 178 -11.07 6.19 24.18
CA ASP A 178 -11.60 7.52 23.86
C ASP A 178 -10.49 8.48 23.42
N GLU A 179 -9.29 8.33 23.97
CA GLU A 179 -8.10 9.06 23.50
C GLU A 179 -7.71 8.63 22.09
N THR A 180 -7.69 7.33 21.82
CA THR A 180 -7.47 6.80 20.46
C THR A 180 -8.49 7.37 19.48
N ARG A 181 -9.78 7.37 19.83
CA ARG A 181 -10.83 7.94 18.97
C ARG A 181 -10.60 9.43 18.72
N ARG A 182 -10.33 10.22 19.75
CA ARG A 182 -10.06 11.66 19.62
C ARG A 182 -8.89 11.88 18.66
N LEU A 183 -7.80 11.15 18.83
CA LEU A 183 -6.61 11.25 17.96
C LEU A 183 -6.96 10.94 16.51
N LEU A 184 -7.65 9.83 16.23
CA LEU A 184 -8.02 9.45 14.88
C LEU A 184 -8.98 10.46 14.22
N TYR A 185 -9.89 11.09 14.99
CA TYR A 185 -10.77 12.16 14.48
C TYR A 185 -10.06 13.49 14.20
N THR A 186 -8.82 13.69 14.64
CA THR A 186 -8.04 14.89 14.27
C THR A 186 -7.42 14.78 12.89
N ILE A 187 -7.31 13.58 12.33
CA ILE A 187 -6.68 13.33 11.04
C ILE A 187 -7.56 13.86 9.92
N LYS A 188 -6.98 14.64 9.01
CA LYS A 188 -7.68 15.32 7.92
C LYS A 188 -7.20 14.84 6.55
N PRO A 189 -8.03 14.98 5.51
CA PRO A 189 -7.58 14.85 4.13
C PRO A 189 -6.34 15.69 3.83
N GLY A 190 -5.41 15.13 3.05
CA GLY A 190 -4.13 15.76 2.69
C GLY A 190 -2.99 15.50 3.69
N GLU A 191 -3.27 14.96 4.87
CA GLU A 191 -2.24 14.68 5.87
C GLU A 191 -1.55 13.33 5.64
N SER A 192 -0.37 13.17 6.26
CA SER A 192 0.43 11.94 6.19
C SER A 192 0.39 11.18 7.53
N ILE A 193 0.20 9.87 7.46
CA ILE A 193 -0.01 9.01 8.62
C ILE A 193 0.98 7.84 8.55
N GLY A 194 1.79 7.68 9.59
CA GLY A 194 2.62 6.49 9.79
C GLY A 194 1.98 5.57 10.84
N ILE A 195 1.87 4.30 10.51
CA ILE A 195 1.35 3.26 11.41
C ILE A 195 2.45 2.23 11.62
N MET A 196 2.87 2.02 12.85
CA MET A 196 3.93 1.06 13.19
C MET A 196 3.32 -0.20 13.82
N ILE A 197 3.40 -1.34 13.14
CA ILE A 197 2.87 -2.63 13.60
C ILE A 197 4.03 -3.57 13.91
N GLY A 198 4.04 -4.16 15.11
CA GLY A 198 5.04 -5.14 15.52
C GLY A 198 4.87 -6.51 14.85
N PRO A 199 5.90 -7.38 14.87
CA PRO A 199 5.76 -8.80 14.53
C PRO A 199 4.92 -9.54 15.58
N GLU A 200 4.82 -10.87 15.49
CA GLU A 200 4.03 -11.67 16.44
C GLU A 200 4.46 -11.52 17.90
N GLY A 201 5.73 -11.20 18.16
CA GLY A 201 6.26 -10.92 19.50
C GLY A 201 6.01 -9.49 19.99
N GLY A 202 5.37 -8.65 19.19
CA GLY A 202 5.21 -7.22 19.48
C GLY A 202 6.54 -6.47 19.50
N PHE A 203 6.53 -5.30 20.10
CA PHE A 203 7.72 -4.48 20.36
C PHE A 203 8.30 -4.79 21.75
N ASP A 204 9.58 -4.59 21.92
CA ASP A 204 10.16 -4.62 23.28
C ASP A 204 9.98 -3.27 23.99
N LYS A 205 10.37 -3.23 25.27
CA LYS A 205 10.19 -2.02 26.09
C LYS A 205 11.05 -0.84 25.61
N ASP A 206 12.25 -1.13 25.13
CA ASP A 206 13.18 -0.09 24.69
C ASP A 206 12.71 0.47 23.34
N GLU A 207 12.17 -0.36 22.45
CA GLU A 207 11.54 0.06 21.20
C GLU A 207 10.34 0.97 21.46
N ILE A 208 9.46 0.61 22.41
CA ILE A 208 8.31 1.44 22.79
C ILE A 208 8.79 2.76 23.39
N SER A 209 9.75 2.76 24.32
CA SER A 209 10.29 3.99 24.91
C SER A 209 10.86 4.92 23.85
N CYS A 210 11.65 4.36 22.93
CA CYS A 210 12.20 5.10 21.81
C CYS A 210 11.10 5.70 20.91
N ALA A 211 10.05 4.94 20.59
CA ALA A 211 8.93 5.44 19.80
C ALA A 211 8.24 6.63 20.48
N LEU A 212 7.94 6.52 21.77
CA LEU A 212 7.29 7.58 22.55
C LEU A 212 8.15 8.85 22.64
N GLU A 213 9.46 8.71 22.88
CA GLU A 213 10.42 9.82 22.90
C GLU A 213 10.48 10.59 21.57
N HIS A 214 10.19 9.90 20.46
CA HIS A 214 10.12 10.49 19.12
C HIS A 214 8.71 10.94 18.71
N GLY A 215 7.78 11.02 19.67
CA GLY A 215 6.42 11.52 19.45
C GLY A 215 5.55 10.59 18.61
N ILE A 216 5.85 9.29 18.59
CA ILE A 216 4.93 8.28 18.02
C ILE A 216 3.88 7.97 19.08
N MET A 217 2.61 8.22 18.75
CA MET A 217 1.50 8.16 19.70
C MET A 217 1.00 6.72 19.87
N PRO A 218 0.94 6.21 21.11
CA PRO A 218 0.35 4.91 21.35
C PRO A 218 -1.16 4.95 21.17
N ILE A 219 -1.71 3.95 20.51
CA ILE A 219 -3.15 3.77 20.35
C ILE A 219 -3.58 2.37 20.77
N THR A 220 -4.86 2.23 21.14
CA THR A 220 -5.44 0.92 21.41
C THR A 220 -6.36 0.46 20.28
N LEU A 221 -6.34 -0.82 19.97
CA LEU A 221 -7.26 -1.47 19.02
C LEU A 221 -8.35 -2.27 19.75
N GLY A 222 -8.55 -1.99 21.03
CA GLY A 222 -9.54 -2.66 21.88
C GLY A 222 -8.91 -3.69 22.80
N ARG A 223 -9.76 -4.36 23.56
CA ARG A 223 -9.35 -5.25 24.67
C ARG A 223 -8.78 -6.61 24.24
N ARG A 224 -8.88 -6.95 22.96
CA ARG A 224 -8.38 -8.23 22.44
C ARG A 224 -7.00 -8.04 21.84
N ILE A 225 -6.12 -9.00 22.07
CA ILE A 225 -4.83 -9.06 21.38
C ILE A 225 -5.10 -9.48 19.93
N LEU A 226 -4.74 -8.61 18.98
CA LEU A 226 -4.85 -8.89 17.57
C LEU A 226 -3.55 -9.52 17.05
N ARG A 227 -3.67 -10.39 16.07
CA ARG A 227 -2.51 -10.86 15.32
C ARG A 227 -1.90 -9.73 14.51
N THR A 228 -0.61 -9.80 14.20
CA THR A 228 0.12 -8.74 13.48
C THR A 228 -0.56 -8.36 12.16
N GLU A 229 -1.01 -9.35 11.39
CA GLU A 229 -1.78 -9.14 10.17
C GLU A 229 -3.12 -8.44 10.42
N THR A 230 -3.82 -8.80 11.49
CA THR A 230 -5.12 -8.22 11.83
C THR A 230 -4.99 -6.79 12.36
N ALA A 231 -3.95 -6.49 13.13
CA ALA A 231 -3.74 -5.16 13.72
C ALA A 231 -3.58 -4.09 12.62
N GLY A 232 -2.73 -4.34 11.61
CA GLY A 232 -2.56 -3.44 10.47
C GLY A 232 -3.85 -3.21 9.71
N MET A 233 -4.55 -4.29 9.35
CA MET A 233 -5.84 -4.21 8.65
C MET A 233 -6.89 -3.41 9.44
N SER A 234 -6.94 -3.59 10.75
CA SER A 234 -7.92 -2.90 11.61
C SER A 234 -7.71 -1.38 11.62
N VAL A 235 -6.46 -0.91 11.76
CA VAL A 235 -6.16 0.53 11.70
C VAL A 235 -6.46 1.09 10.32
N LEU A 236 -6.00 0.42 9.26
CA LEU A 236 -6.21 0.84 7.88
C LEU A 236 -7.70 0.94 7.54
N SER A 237 -8.51 -0.04 7.94
CA SER A 237 -9.97 -0.02 7.73
C SER A 237 -10.65 1.16 8.44
N VAL A 238 -10.21 1.50 9.65
CA VAL A 238 -10.75 2.65 10.38
C VAL A 238 -10.37 3.95 9.69
N LEU A 239 -9.11 4.10 9.26
CA LEU A 239 -8.65 5.30 8.55
C LEU A 239 -9.36 5.45 7.19
N MET A 240 -9.48 4.36 6.43
CA MET A 240 -10.25 4.33 5.19
C MET A 240 -11.68 4.87 5.44
N PHE A 241 -12.39 4.28 6.41
CA PHE A 241 -13.76 4.68 6.73
C PHE A 241 -13.90 6.14 7.17
N LEU A 242 -12.90 6.70 7.88
CA LEU A 242 -12.92 8.08 8.35
C LEU A 242 -12.55 9.10 7.27
N LEU A 243 -11.68 8.72 6.33
CA LEU A 243 -11.07 9.65 5.38
C LEU A 243 -11.69 9.59 3.98
N GLU A 244 -12.29 8.46 3.60
CA GLU A 244 -13.01 8.39 2.33
C GLU A 244 -14.20 9.34 2.32
N GLN A 245 -14.18 10.26 1.38
CA GLN A 245 -15.33 11.14 1.15
C GLN A 245 -16.36 10.39 0.30
N ARG A 246 -17.58 10.30 0.79
CA ARG A 246 -18.68 9.88 -0.06
C ARG A 246 -18.92 10.98 -1.09
N THR A 247 -18.56 10.76 -2.33
CA THR A 247 -19.13 11.47 -3.45
C THR A 247 -20.59 11.03 -3.57
N CYS A 248 -21.49 11.91 -3.13
CA CYS A 248 -22.92 11.77 -3.42
C CYS A 248 -23.22 12.26 -4.84
#